data_26f2c2f3e1b147fd037265fc05a494da
#
_entry.id   26f2c2f3e1b147fd037265fc05a494da
#
_cell.length_a   1.000
_cell.length_b   1.000
_cell.length_c   1.000
_cell.angle_alpha   90.00
_cell.angle_beta   90.00
_cell.angle_gamma   90.00
#
_symmetry.space_group_name_H-M   'P 1'
#
loop_
_entity.id
_entity.type
_entity.pdbx_description
1 polymer ?
#
loop_
_entity_poly.entity_id
_entity_poly.type
_entity_poly.pdbx_seq_one_letter_code
_entity_poly.pdbx_strand_id
1 'polypeptide(L)'
;AMGITKAVEEKIAVAKSRYSGKTKICCTRYGNVMCSRGSVIPLWIEQIRNGNPVTLTEPKMTRFIMSLEEAVDLVLFAFEHGQNGDILVQKAPACTIRTQAEAVCELFGGKKEDIKVIGIRHGEKMYETLLTNEECAHAIDLGNFYRVPCDKRDLNYDKYFKDGDTQRN
;
A
#
# COMPACT_ATOMS: atom_id res chain seq x y z
N ALA A 1 -10.65 4.08 9.84
CA ALA A 1 -9.93 5.29 10.28
C ALA A 1 -8.45 5.24 9.87
N MET A 2 -7.71 4.17 10.20
CA MET A 2 -6.26 4.06 9.96
C MET A 2 -5.85 4.28 8.48
N GLY A 3 -6.58 3.76 7.50
CA GLY A 3 -6.27 4.00 6.08
C GLY A 3 -6.41 5.47 5.68
N ILE A 4 -7.35 6.20 6.27
CA ILE A 4 -7.53 7.63 6.01
C ILE A 4 -6.37 8.43 6.61
N THR A 5 -5.93 8.11 7.83
CA THR A 5 -4.79 8.80 8.45
C THR A 5 -3.50 8.59 7.67
N LYS A 6 -3.27 7.39 7.12
CA LYS A 6 -2.11 7.10 6.25
C LYS A 6 -2.18 7.88 4.92
N ALA A 7 -3.36 8.03 4.33
CA ALA A 7 -3.51 8.84 3.14
C ALA A 7 -3.23 10.34 3.42
N VAL A 8 -3.66 10.85 4.57
CA VAL A 8 -3.37 12.23 5.00
C VAL A 8 -1.87 12.40 5.29
N GLU A 9 -1.24 11.45 5.99
CA GLU A 9 0.20 11.44 6.26
C GLU A 9 1.02 11.57 4.97
N GLU A 10 0.69 10.77 3.95
CA GLU A 10 1.35 10.82 2.64
C GLU A 10 1.20 12.21 1.98
N LYS A 11 -0.01 12.76 1.98
CA LYS A 11 -0.25 14.11 1.40
C LYS A 11 0.51 15.20 2.16
N ILE A 12 0.61 15.10 3.49
CA ILE A 12 1.40 16.04 4.32
C ILE A 12 2.89 15.92 3.98
N ALA A 13 3.43 14.70 3.86
CA ALA A 13 4.83 14.47 3.52
C ALA A 13 5.17 15.04 2.13
N VAL A 14 4.32 14.79 1.13
CA VAL A 14 4.47 15.35 -0.23
C VAL A 14 4.36 16.88 -0.21
N ALA A 15 3.42 17.45 0.53
CA ALA A 15 3.32 18.90 0.67
C ALA A 15 4.56 19.50 1.36
N LYS A 16 5.05 18.87 2.43
CA LYS A 16 6.24 19.30 3.16
C LYS A 16 7.50 19.26 2.29
N SER A 17 7.58 18.33 1.35
CA SER A 17 8.73 18.22 0.44
C SER A 17 8.99 19.51 -0.33
N ARG A 18 7.97 20.32 -0.61
CA ARG A 18 8.11 21.61 -1.31
C ARG A 18 8.91 22.66 -0.54
N TYR A 19 8.97 22.50 0.78
CA TYR A 19 9.61 23.47 1.70
C TYR A 19 10.75 22.83 2.51
N SER A 20 11.26 21.68 2.09
CA SER A 20 12.25 20.90 2.85
C SER A 20 13.71 21.36 2.69
N GLY A 21 13.95 22.38 1.87
CA GLY A 21 15.31 22.89 1.60
C GLY A 21 16.20 21.80 0.98
N LYS A 22 17.29 21.45 1.67
CA LYS A 22 18.25 20.42 1.21
C LYS A 22 17.82 18.99 1.53
N THR A 23 16.81 18.80 2.39
CA THR A 23 16.33 17.47 2.78
C THR A 23 15.38 16.92 1.71
N LYS A 24 15.65 15.72 1.22
CA LYS A 24 14.71 15.01 0.36
C LYS A 24 13.66 14.30 1.22
N ILE A 25 12.39 14.50 0.89
CA ILE A 25 11.27 13.81 1.52
C ILE A 25 10.55 13.04 0.41
N CYS A 26 10.49 11.73 0.54
CA CYS A 26 9.73 10.86 -0.33
C CYS A 26 8.95 9.84 0.51
N CYS A 27 7.95 9.21 -0.08
CA CYS A 27 7.15 8.19 0.56
C CYS A 27 7.39 6.83 -0.08
N THR A 28 7.28 5.77 0.71
CA THR A 28 7.23 4.40 0.23
C THR A 28 5.83 3.83 0.45
N ARG A 29 5.31 3.12 -0.53
CA ARG A 29 4.01 2.47 -0.45
C ARG A 29 4.17 1.00 -0.79
N TYR A 30 3.84 0.11 0.15
CA TYR A 30 4.03 -1.33 0.02
C TYR A 30 2.81 -2.10 0.51
N GLY A 31 2.74 -3.36 0.08
CA GLY A 31 1.65 -4.27 0.43
C GLY A 31 1.73 -4.79 1.87
N ASN A 32 1.06 -5.90 2.11
CA ASN A 32 1.06 -6.55 3.42
C ASN A 32 2.37 -7.30 3.63
N VAL A 33 3.15 -6.88 4.62
CA VAL A 33 4.38 -7.60 5.03
C VAL A 33 3.97 -8.88 5.74
N MET A 34 4.38 -10.03 5.17
CA MET A 34 4.07 -11.35 5.71
C MET A 34 4.62 -11.52 7.13
N CYS A 35 3.88 -12.26 7.96
CA CYS A 35 4.25 -12.60 9.32
C CYS A 35 4.51 -11.41 10.26
N SER A 36 4.07 -10.20 9.91
CA SER A 36 4.15 -9.04 10.79
C SER A 36 3.30 -9.26 12.05
N ARG A 37 3.66 -8.60 13.16
CA ARG A 37 2.95 -8.73 14.44
C ARG A 37 1.46 -8.40 14.28
N GLY A 38 0.61 -9.31 14.75
CA GLY A 38 -0.85 -9.15 14.67
C GLY A 38 -1.44 -9.39 13.28
N SER A 39 -0.64 -9.85 12.31
CA SER A 39 -1.13 -10.21 10.99
C SER A 39 -1.78 -11.58 10.96
N VAL A 40 -2.45 -11.88 9.87
CA VAL A 40 -3.31 -13.08 9.74
C VAL A 40 -2.51 -14.39 9.68
N ILE A 41 -1.31 -14.38 9.09
CA ILE A 41 -0.49 -15.62 8.97
C ILE A 41 -0.11 -16.18 10.34
N PRO A 42 0.47 -15.41 11.28
CA PRO A 42 0.72 -15.91 12.64
C PRO A 42 -0.53 -16.42 13.35
N LEU A 43 -1.68 -15.76 13.17
CA LEU A 43 -2.95 -16.22 13.73
C LEU A 43 -3.33 -17.60 13.19
N TRP A 44 -3.23 -17.82 11.87
CA TRP A 44 -3.54 -19.11 11.27
C TRP A 44 -2.59 -20.22 11.72
N ILE A 45 -1.30 -19.92 11.83
CA ILE A 45 -0.31 -20.87 12.37
C ILE A 45 -0.67 -21.27 13.80
N GLU A 46 -1.06 -20.30 14.64
CA GLU A 46 -1.49 -20.59 16.02
C GLU A 46 -2.77 -21.41 16.05
N GLN A 47 -3.76 -21.11 15.19
CA GLN A 47 -4.97 -21.92 15.08
C GLN A 47 -4.65 -23.36 14.71
N ILE A 48 -3.80 -23.60 13.72
CA ILE A 48 -3.39 -24.94 13.30
C ILE A 48 -2.68 -25.69 14.45
N ARG A 49 -1.73 -25.03 15.11
CA ARG A 49 -0.99 -25.64 16.26
C ARG A 49 -1.89 -26.05 17.41
N ASN A 50 -2.96 -25.32 17.62
CA ASN A 50 -3.95 -25.61 18.66
C ASN A 50 -5.07 -26.57 18.19
N GLY A 51 -4.96 -27.16 16.99
CA GLY A 51 -5.99 -28.05 16.43
C GLY A 51 -7.30 -27.34 16.07
N ASN A 52 -7.26 -26.02 15.96
CA ASN A 52 -8.41 -25.22 15.57
C ASN A 52 -8.47 -25.02 14.04
N PRO A 53 -9.67 -24.85 13.46
CA PRO A 53 -9.82 -24.52 12.07
C PRO A 53 -9.24 -23.12 11.76
N VAL A 54 -8.62 -22.98 10.61
CA VAL A 54 -8.21 -21.68 10.08
C VAL A 54 -9.43 -20.84 9.76
N THR A 55 -9.47 -19.61 10.26
CA THR A 55 -10.59 -18.68 10.02
C THR A 55 -10.21 -17.58 9.04
N LEU A 56 -11.08 -17.29 8.08
CA LEU A 56 -10.92 -16.17 7.15
C LEU A 56 -12.23 -15.39 7.01
N THR A 57 -12.12 -14.11 6.66
CA THR A 57 -13.28 -13.21 6.58
C THR A 57 -14.03 -13.34 5.26
N GLU A 58 -13.34 -13.27 4.13
CA GLU A 58 -13.89 -13.40 2.79
C GLU A 58 -12.89 -14.09 1.86
N PRO A 59 -13.22 -15.26 1.30
CA PRO A 59 -12.30 -16.03 0.45
C PRO A 59 -11.77 -15.27 -0.78
N LYS A 60 -12.62 -14.44 -1.39
CA LYS A 60 -12.30 -13.71 -2.62
C LYS A 60 -11.56 -12.38 -2.39
N MET A 61 -11.43 -11.96 -1.15
CA MET A 61 -10.67 -10.77 -0.79
C MET A 61 -9.22 -10.91 -1.23
N THR A 62 -8.64 -9.88 -1.85
CA THR A 62 -7.25 -9.92 -2.32
C THR A 62 -6.35 -9.02 -1.49
N ARG A 63 -5.10 -9.44 -1.34
CA ARG A 63 -4.03 -8.67 -0.68
C ARG A 63 -2.76 -8.74 -1.49
N PHE A 64 -2.03 -7.64 -1.51
CA PHE A 64 -0.65 -7.63 -1.98
C PHE A 64 0.25 -8.18 -0.90
N ILE A 65 1.14 -9.08 -1.26
CA ILE A 65 1.99 -9.80 -0.32
C ILE A 65 3.44 -9.50 -0.63
N MET A 66 4.22 -9.27 0.41
CA MET A 66 5.65 -9.06 0.30
C MET A 66 6.38 -9.59 1.54
N SER A 67 7.65 -9.91 1.39
CA SER A 67 8.53 -10.27 2.49
C SER A 67 9.02 -9.03 3.25
N LEU A 68 9.65 -9.24 4.40
CA LEU A 68 10.29 -8.16 5.14
C LEU A 68 11.49 -7.61 4.36
N GLU A 69 12.25 -8.51 3.72
CA GLU A 69 13.39 -8.13 2.87
C GLU A 69 12.96 -7.21 1.74
N GLU A 70 11.89 -7.57 1.01
CA GLU A 70 11.34 -6.72 -0.06
C GLU A 70 10.87 -5.35 0.46
N ALA A 71 10.31 -5.29 1.68
CA ALA A 71 9.93 -4.03 2.30
C ALA A 71 11.15 -3.15 2.63
N VAL A 72 12.26 -3.76 3.10
CA VAL A 72 13.53 -3.08 3.33
C VAL A 72 14.14 -2.61 2.02
N ASP A 73 14.16 -3.47 1.00
CA ASP A 73 14.69 -3.14 -0.33
C ASP A 73 13.98 -1.93 -0.95
N LEU A 74 12.66 -1.82 -0.79
CA LEU A 74 11.93 -0.63 -1.23
C LEU A 74 12.41 0.64 -0.52
N VAL A 75 12.67 0.57 0.79
CA VAL A 75 13.17 1.73 1.55
C VAL A 75 14.57 2.10 1.11
N LEU A 76 15.46 1.13 0.93
CA LEU A 76 16.82 1.36 0.42
C LEU A 76 16.80 1.95 -1.00
N PHE A 77 15.95 1.40 -1.86
CA PHE A 77 15.73 1.93 -3.20
C PHE A 77 15.23 3.39 -3.17
N ALA A 78 14.33 3.72 -2.23
CA ALA A 78 13.84 5.07 -2.07
C ALA A 78 14.92 6.06 -1.61
N PHE A 79 15.86 5.63 -0.75
CA PHE A 79 17.02 6.46 -0.35
C PHE A 79 17.94 6.76 -1.53
N GLU A 80 18.15 5.77 -2.40
CA GLU A 80 19.08 5.90 -3.54
C GLU A 80 18.45 6.67 -4.71
N HIS A 81 17.22 6.34 -5.08
CA HIS A 81 16.58 6.80 -6.31
C HIS A 81 15.46 7.82 -6.10
N GLY A 82 14.94 7.96 -4.88
CA GLY A 82 13.84 8.89 -4.58
C GLY A 82 14.21 10.34 -4.80
N GLN A 83 13.29 11.07 -5.40
CA GLN A 83 13.36 12.52 -5.53
C GLN A 83 12.38 13.17 -4.55
N ASN A 84 12.53 14.45 -4.35
CA ASN A 84 11.71 15.20 -3.42
C ASN A 84 10.23 15.20 -3.83
N GLY A 85 9.36 14.70 -2.97
CA GLY A 85 7.93 14.58 -3.20
C GLY A 85 7.49 13.30 -3.92
N ASP A 86 8.41 12.40 -4.27
CA ASP A 86 8.07 11.14 -4.94
C ASP A 86 7.36 10.16 -3.99
N ILE A 87 6.54 9.31 -4.60
CA ILE A 87 6.01 8.11 -3.96
C ILE A 87 6.60 6.90 -4.69
N LEU A 88 7.35 6.07 -3.97
CA LEU A 88 7.93 4.83 -4.48
C LEU A 88 7.03 3.67 -4.09
N VAL A 89 6.69 2.82 -5.06
CA VAL A 89 5.75 1.71 -4.88
C VAL A 89 6.38 0.44 -5.38
N GLN A 90 6.40 -0.60 -4.55
CA GLN A 90 6.87 -1.91 -4.98
C GLN A 90 5.80 -2.64 -5.78
N LYS A 91 6.21 -3.31 -6.86
CA LYS A 91 5.38 -4.25 -7.62
C LYS A 91 5.25 -5.54 -6.84
N ALA A 92 4.23 -5.63 -5.98
CA ALA A 92 3.98 -6.81 -5.18
C ALA A 92 2.95 -7.72 -5.85
N PRO A 93 3.13 -9.05 -5.80
CA PRO A 93 2.11 -9.98 -6.24
C PRO A 93 0.86 -9.89 -5.35
N ALA A 94 -0.30 -10.17 -5.94
CA ALA A 94 -1.55 -10.25 -5.20
C ALA A 94 -2.05 -11.69 -5.18
N CYS A 95 -2.64 -12.10 -4.06
CA CYS A 95 -3.35 -13.36 -3.96
C CYS A 95 -4.67 -13.19 -3.21
N THR A 96 -5.56 -14.17 -3.37
CA THR A 96 -6.78 -14.22 -2.56
C THR A 96 -6.46 -14.67 -1.13
N ILE A 97 -7.26 -14.24 -0.18
CA ILE A 97 -7.15 -14.70 1.22
C ILE A 97 -7.33 -16.22 1.30
N ARG A 98 -8.18 -16.80 0.45
CA ARG A 98 -8.35 -18.25 0.34
C ARG A 98 -7.04 -18.95 -0.06
N THR A 99 -6.40 -18.51 -1.12
CA THR A 99 -5.12 -19.07 -1.59
C THR A 99 -4.04 -18.98 -0.51
N GLN A 100 -3.99 -17.84 0.18
CA GLN A 100 -3.03 -17.64 1.28
C GLN A 100 -3.29 -18.58 2.45
N ALA A 101 -4.55 -18.77 2.85
CA ALA A 101 -4.92 -19.68 3.93
C ALA A 101 -4.60 -21.15 3.57
N GLU A 102 -4.89 -21.56 2.34
CA GLU A 102 -4.57 -22.91 1.85
C GLU A 102 -3.07 -23.18 1.83
N ALA A 103 -2.26 -22.21 1.42
CA ALA A 103 -0.81 -22.32 1.48
C ALA A 103 -0.29 -22.47 2.91
N VAL A 104 -0.84 -21.71 3.86
CA VAL A 104 -0.48 -21.83 5.28
C VAL A 104 -0.89 -23.20 5.84
N CYS A 105 -2.09 -23.70 5.50
CA CYS A 105 -2.50 -25.06 5.87
C CYS A 105 -1.51 -26.11 5.35
N GLU A 106 -1.12 -26.01 4.10
CA GLU A 106 -0.17 -26.96 3.46
C GLU A 106 1.21 -26.95 4.15
N LEU A 107 1.72 -25.75 4.45
CA LEU A 107 3.04 -25.58 5.07
C LEU A 107 3.09 -26.00 6.55
N PHE A 108 2.00 -25.85 7.29
CA PHE A 108 1.95 -26.05 8.74
C PHE A 108 1.10 -27.24 9.18
N GLY A 109 0.64 -28.08 8.25
CA GLY A 109 -0.10 -29.31 8.55
C GLY A 109 -1.57 -29.08 8.93
N GLY A 110 -2.16 -27.95 8.53
CA GLY A 110 -3.58 -27.68 8.65
C GLY A 110 -4.39 -28.38 7.54
N LYS A 111 -5.69 -28.49 7.73
CA LYS A 111 -6.61 -29.09 6.76
C LYS A 111 -7.34 -27.99 5.98
N LYS A 112 -7.23 -28.04 4.64
CA LYS A 112 -7.88 -27.06 3.77
C LYS A 112 -9.42 -27.13 3.85
N GLU A 113 -9.95 -28.32 4.15
CA GLU A 113 -11.38 -28.60 4.30
C GLU A 113 -11.97 -27.95 5.57
N ASP A 114 -11.14 -27.73 6.58
CA ASP A 114 -11.57 -27.19 7.87
C ASP A 114 -11.54 -25.64 7.89
N ILE A 115 -11.19 -24.99 6.78
CA ILE A 115 -11.16 -23.53 6.70
C ILE A 115 -12.58 -22.97 6.86
N LYS A 116 -12.79 -22.12 7.86
CA LYS A 116 -14.08 -21.49 8.19
C LYS A 116 -14.12 -20.04 7.72
N VAL A 117 -15.19 -19.70 7.00
CA VAL A 117 -15.49 -18.31 6.63
C VAL A 117 -16.31 -17.69 7.76
N ILE A 118 -15.78 -16.58 8.34
CA ILE A 118 -16.41 -15.87 9.47
C ILE A 118 -17.14 -14.59 9.07
N GLY A 119 -17.06 -14.20 7.79
CA GLY A 119 -17.67 -12.98 7.25
C GLY A 119 -16.77 -11.75 7.36
N ILE A 120 -17.05 -10.76 6.52
CA ILE A 120 -16.30 -9.51 6.43
C ILE A 120 -16.56 -8.67 7.68
N ARG A 121 -15.50 -8.11 8.27
CA ARG A 121 -15.60 -7.17 9.39
C ARG A 121 -15.95 -5.78 8.85
N HIS A 122 -16.59 -4.98 9.69
CA HIS A 122 -16.89 -3.60 9.35
C HIS A 122 -15.62 -2.80 9.04
N GLY A 123 -15.58 -2.20 7.85
CA GLY A 123 -14.44 -1.40 7.38
C GLY A 123 -13.33 -2.17 6.67
N GLU A 124 -13.44 -3.48 6.50
CA GLU A 124 -12.53 -4.25 5.66
C GLU A 124 -12.82 -4.00 4.17
N LYS A 125 -11.74 -3.90 3.38
CA LYS A 125 -11.83 -3.73 1.92
C LYS A 125 -11.67 -5.07 1.21
N MET A 126 -12.44 -5.27 0.15
CA MET A 126 -12.27 -6.43 -0.74
C MET A 126 -10.92 -6.39 -1.45
N TYR A 127 -10.50 -5.22 -1.88
CA TYR A 127 -9.28 -5.00 -2.65
C TYR A 127 -8.47 -3.85 -2.04
N GLU A 128 -7.15 -4.01 -2.01
CA GLU A 128 -6.22 -2.94 -1.65
C GLU A 128 -5.71 -2.27 -2.92
N THR A 129 -5.32 -1.00 -2.80
CA THR A 129 -4.81 -0.20 -3.91
C THR A 129 -3.39 0.25 -3.60
N LEU A 130 -2.41 -0.15 -4.41
CA LEU A 130 -1.05 0.37 -4.34
C LEU A 130 -0.88 1.62 -5.21
N LEU A 131 -1.54 1.65 -6.37
CA LEU A 131 -1.60 2.79 -7.28
C LEU A 131 -3.05 3.03 -7.71
N THR A 132 -3.48 4.29 -7.75
CA THR A 132 -4.75 4.65 -8.40
C THR A 132 -4.58 4.69 -9.92
N ASN A 133 -5.69 4.74 -10.66
CA ASN A 133 -5.65 4.85 -12.11
C ASN A 133 -4.93 6.14 -12.57
N GLU A 134 -5.16 7.24 -11.85
CA GLU A 134 -4.51 8.54 -12.12
C GLU A 134 -3.01 8.47 -11.86
N GLU A 135 -2.60 7.82 -10.77
CA GLU A 135 -1.19 7.61 -10.46
C GLU A 135 -0.52 6.70 -11.50
N CYS A 136 -1.19 5.63 -11.94
CA CYS A 136 -0.70 4.75 -12.99
C CYS A 136 -0.41 5.48 -14.30
N ALA A 137 -1.24 6.47 -14.66
CA ALA A 137 -1.06 7.26 -15.89
C ALA A 137 0.23 8.11 -15.88
N HIS A 138 0.77 8.42 -14.69
CA HIS A 138 1.97 9.24 -14.51
C HIS A 138 3.14 8.47 -13.88
N ALA A 139 2.93 7.23 -13.49
CA ALA A 139 3.94 6.39 -12.86
C ALA A 139 5.06 6.07 -13.85
N ILE A 140 6.28 6.13 -13.35
CA ILE A 140 7.48 5.74 -14.10
C ILE A 140 7.85 4.33 -13.66
N ASP A 141 7.96 3.42 -14.62
CA ASP A 141 8.37 2.04 -14.38
C ASP A 141 9.90 1.98 -14.20
N LEU A 142 10.33 1.50 -13.05
CA LEU A 142 11.74 1.33 -12.69
C LEU A 142 12.08 -0.15 -12.43
N GLY A 143 11.48 -1.06 -13.19
CA GLY A 143 11.70 -2.50 -13.03
C GLY A 143 10.81 -3.08 -11.92
N ASN A 144 11.37 -3.38 -10.76
CA ASN A 144 10.60 -3.92 -9.62
C ASN A 144 9.78 -2.86 -8.87
N PHE A 145 9.95 -1.59 -9.21
CA PHE A 145 9.31 -0.47 -8.53
C PHE A 145 8.64 0.48 -9.52
N TYR A 146 7.62 1.16 -9.03
CA TYR A 146 7.07 2.34 -9.67
C TYR A 146 7.47 3.59 -8.91
N ARG A 147 7.74 4.67 -9.64
CA ARG A 147 7.89 6.00 -9.09
C ARG A 147 6.71 6.86 -9.55
N VAL A 148 5.95 7.39 -8.61
CA VAL A 148 4.93 8.40 -8.86
C VAL A 148 5.53 9.75 -8.52
N PRO A 149 5.89 10.58 -9.53
CA PRO A 149 6.47 11.89 -9.28
C PRO A 149 5.41 12.84 -8.72
N CYS A 150 5.84 13.73 -7.81
CA CYS A 150 4.93 14.78 -7.34
C CYS A 150 4.65 15.78 -8.45
N ASP A 151 3.46 16.39 -8.41
CA ASP A 151 3.14 17.51 -9.28
C ASP A 151 3.97 18.73 -8.85
N LYS A 152 4.89 19.14 -9.73
CA LYS A 152 5.80 20.29 -9.51
C LYS A 152 5.24 21.60 -10.07
N ARG A 153 4.04 21.58 -10.64
CA ARG A 153 3.42 22.80 -11.14
C ARG A 153 3.13 23.74 -9.98
N ASP A 154 3.61 24.96 -10.07
CA ASP A 154 3.23 26.01 -9.16
C ASP A 154 1.76 26.37 -9.40
N LEU A 155 0.97 26.29 -8.36
CA LEU A 155 -0.35 26.92 -8.32
C LEU A 155 -0.12 28.42 -8.22
N ASN A 156 0.19 29.05 -9.37
CA ASN A 156 0.31 30.49 -9.42
C ASN A 156 -1.12 31.10 -9.40
N TYR A 157 -1.64 31.24 -8.20
CA TYR A 157 -2.94 31.87 -7.98
C TYR A 157 -2.98 33.32 -8.47
N ASP A 158 -1.85 34.03 -8.54
CA ASP A 158 -1.77 35.38 -9.06
C ASP A 158 -2.25 35.46 -10.51
N LYS A 159 -2.08 34.39 -11.30
CA LYS A 159 -2.59 34.30 -12.65
C LYS A 159 -4.10 34.21 -12.70
N TYR A 160 -4.72 33.49 -11.75
CA TYR A 160 -6.17 33.41 -11.63
C TYR A 160 -6.80 34.74 -11.14
N PHE A 161 -6.13 35.47 -10.27
CA PHE A 161 -6.59 36.78 -9.83
C PHE A 161 -6.45 37.85 -10.90
N LYS A 162 -5.42 37.80 -11.74
CA LYS A 162 -5.21 38.76 -12.84
C LYS A 162 -6.08 38.50 -14.06
N ASP A 163 -6.27 37.22 -14.43
CA ASP A 163 -7.07 36.84 -15.59
C ASP A 163 -8.58 36.77 -15.29
N GLY A 164 -8.97 36.58 -14.01
CA GLY A 164 -10.36 36.57 -13.59
C GLY A 164 -11.04 37.94 -13.58
N ASP A 165 -10.30 39.02 -13.36
CA ASP A 165 -10.82 40.40 -13.42
C ASP A 165 -11.04 40.90 -14.85
N THR A 166 -10.36 40.32 -15.83
CA THR A 166 -10.53 40.67 -17.26
C THR A 166 -11.70 39.97 -17.94
N GLN A 167 -12.30 38.96 -17.31
CA GLN A 167 -13.47 38.27 -17.88
C GLN A 167 -14.81 38.73 -17.29
N ARG A 168 -14.82 39.74 -16.43
CA ARG A 168 -16.04 40.28 -15.79
C ARG A 168 -16.51 41.64 -16.37
N ASN A 169 -16.00 42.06 -17.53
CA ASN A 169 -16.49 43.21 -18.26
C ASN A 169 -17.16 42.81 -19.56
#